data_acb7b53a9d7ff8ede6da439d448c2eb3
#
_entry.id   acb7b53a9d7ff8ede6da439d448c2eb3
#
_cell.length_a   1.000
_cell.length_b   1.000
_cell.length_c   1.000
_cell.angle_alpha   90.00
_cell.angle_beta   90.00
_cell.angle_gamma   90.00
#
_symmetry.space_group_name_H-M   'P 1'
#
loop_
_entity.id
_entity.type
_entity.pdbx_description
1 polymer ?
#
loop_
_entity_poly.entity_id
_entity_poly.type
_entity_poly.pdbx_seq_one_letter_code
_entity_poly.pdbx_strand_id
1 'polypeptide(L)'
;MNTGLRFMASMAAVLAAVFFGGCSTPMAGSSVRYSYDPLFGFQGAKTYRWAESGSTYGWDPLLEANVRFLSDRLLESKGMTKTDQAALSISIRYESSGYSYELRSLSLNVSRADTNQMVWRGLATGTIRSDAASGDLSNAVQGILANFPSAK
;
A
#
# COMPACT_ATOMS: atom_id res chain seq x y z
N MET A 1 -41.73 58.63 -25.71
CA MET A 1 -41.93 57.64 -26.79
C MET A 1 -40.61 56.89 -26.90
N ASN A 2 -40.69 55.57 -26.95
CA ASN A 2 -39.72 54.58 -27.17
C ASN A 2 -38.91 54.08 -25.96
N THR A 3 -39.51 53.12 -25.38
CA THR A 3 -39.04 52.11 -24.44
C THR A 3 -38.07 51.17 -25.09
N GLY A 4 -36.81 51.20 -24.66
CA GLY A 4 -35.79 50.18 -25.04
C GLY A 4 -35.62 49.16 -23.91
N LEU A 5 -36.24 48.02 -24.05
CA LEU A 5 -36.16 46.88 -23.15
C LEU A 5 -34.81 46.17 -23.33
N ARG A 6 -33.90 46.32 -22.37
CA ARG A 6 -32.63 45.59 -22.35
C ARG A 6 -32.83 44.27 -21.61
N PHE A 7 -32.87 43.18 -22.36
CA PHE A 7 -32.76 41.85 -21.83
C PHE A 7 -31.31 41.59 -21.39
N MET A 8 -31.10 41.52 -20.08
CA MET A 8 -29.86 40.95 -19.51
C MET A 8 -30.01 39.44 -19.47
N ALA A 9 -29.33 38.75 -20.36
CA ALA A 9 -29.17 37.31 -20.31
C ALA A 9 -28.13 36.99 -19.25
N SER A 10 -28.57 36.49 -18.10
CA SER A 10 -27.68 35.89 -17.07
C SER A 10 -27.22 34.52 -17.53
N MET A 11 -25.96 34.44 -17.93
CA MET A 11 -25.28 33.19 -18.25
C MET A 11 -24.81 32.58 -16.94
N ALA A 12 -25.57 31.64 -16.38
CA ALA A 12 -25.15 30.81 -15.26
C ALA A 12 -24.12 29.80 -15.72
N ALA A 13 -22.86 30.03 -15.39
CA ALA A 13 -21.80 29.05 -15.58
C ALA A 13 -21.93 27.92 -14.54
N VAL A 14 -22.42 26.77 -14.97
CA VAL A 14 -22.43 25.52 -14.16
C VAL A 14 -21.01 24.95 -14.16
N LEU A 15 -20.30 25.17 -13.07
CA LEU A 15 -19.01 24.50 -12.83
C LEU A 15 -19.28 23.02 -12.46
N ALA A 16 -19.14 22.11 -13.41
CA ALA A 16 -19.18 20.69 -13.18
C ALA A 16 -17.86 20.28 -12.51
N ALA A 17 -17.89 20.12 -11.17
CA ALA A 17 -16.80 19.50 -10.42
C ALA A 17 -16.77 18.01 -10.75
N VAL A 18 -15.85 17.60 -11.61
CA VAL A 18 -15.57 16.19 -11.89
C VAL A 18 -14.79 15.64 -10.70
N PHE A 19 -15.49 15.02 -9.76
CA PHE A 19 -14.88 14.20 -8.72
C PHE A 19 -14.32 12.94 -9.38
N PHE A 20 -13.01 12.91 -9.64
CA PHE A 20 -12.30 11.67 -9.89
C PHE A 20 -12.26 10.86 -8.59
N GLY A 21 -13.35 10.19 -8.27
CA GLY A 21 -13.36 9.12 -7.31
C GLY A 21 -12.54 7.98 -7.89
N GLY A 22 -11.30 7.84 -7.45
CA GLY A 22 -10.49 6.66 -7.75
C GLY A 22 -11.21 5.42 -7.23
N CYS A 23 -11.96 4.74 -8.10
CA CYS A 23 -12.46 3.40 -7.83
C CYS A 23 -11.25 2.47 -7.72
N SER A 24 -10.79 2.20 -6.51
CA SER A 24 -10.01 1.01 -6.25
C SER A 24 -10.96 -0.17 -6.49
N THR A 25 -10.80 -0.83 -7.64
CA THR A 25 -11.52 -2.08 -7.92
C THR A 25 -11.12 -3.09 -6.84
N PRO A 26 -12.08 -3.60 -6.04
CA PRO A 26 -11.76 -4.66 -5.11
C PRO A 26 -11.24 -5.86 -5.91
N MET A 27 -10.09 -6.41 -5.51
CA MET A 27 -9.59 -7.64 -6.08
C MET A 27 -10.65 -8.73 -5.87
N ALA A 28 -11.12 -9.33 -6.97
CA ALA A 28 -12.08 -10.43 -6.88
C ALA A 28 -11.44 -11.57 -6.07
N GLY A 29 -11.99 -11.87 -4.90
CA GLY A 29 -11.58 -12.99 -4.06
C GLY A 29 -10.44 -12.73 -3.06
N SER A 30 -9.95 -11.50 -2.90
CA SER A 30 -8.95 -11.17 -1.88
C SER A 30 -9.47 -10.15 -0.87
N SER A 31 -9.02 -10.25 0.38
CA SER A 31 -9.30 -9.28 1.44
C SER A 31 -8.02 -8.72 2.04
N VAL A 32 -8.04 -7.44 2.40
CA VAL A 32 -6.94 -6.77 3.06
C VAL A 32 -7.35 -6.38 4.49
N ARG A 33 -6.46 -6.68 5.44
CA ARG A 33 -6.62 -6.32 6.86
C ARG A 33 -5.34 -5.70 7.36
N TYR A 34 -5.44 -4.85 8.37
CA TYR A 34 -4.28 -4.29 9.05
C TYR A 34 -4.53 -4.19 10.56
N SER A 35 -3.44 -4.18 11.32
CA SER A 35 -3.43 -3.91 12.75
C SER A 35 -2.21 -3.06 13.09
N TYR A 36 -2.29 -2.26 14.13
CA TYR A 36 -1.20 -1.40 14.57
C TYR A 36 -1.23 -1.20 16.09
N ASP A 37 -0.08 -0.83 16.65
CA ASP A 37 0.04 -0.41 18.03
C ASP A 37 -0.44 1.06 18.16
N PRO A 38 -1.56 1.33 18.84
CA PRO A 38 -2.10 2.68 18.96
C PRO A 38 -1.21 3.61 19.78
N LEU A 39 -0.28 3.07 20.56
CA LEU A 39 0.64 3.85 21.38
C LEU A 39 1.92 4.25 20.61
N PHE A 40 2.15 3.66 19.44
CA PHE A 40 3.32 3.97 18.64
C PHE A 40 3.11 5.21 17.77
N GLY A 41 3.97 6.22 17.94
CA GLY A 41 3.92 7.47 17.18
C GLY A 41 4.63 7.36 15.83
N PHE A 42 3.92 6.97 14.78
CA PHE A 42 4.48 6.82 13.42
C PHE A 42 5.06 8.12 12.83
N GLN A 43 4.59 9.28 13.24
CA GLN A 43 5.07 10.56 12.71
C GLN A 43 6.57 10.82 12.98
N GLY A 44 7.11 10.22 14.04
CA GLY A 44 8.55 10.29 14.35
C GLY A 44 9.40 9.24 13.62
N ALA A 45 8.79 8.20 13.08
CA ALA A 45 9.48 7.05 12.49
C ALA A 45 9.45 7.12 10.96
N LYS A 46 10.28 8.00 10.38
CA LYS A 46 10.30 8.31 8.94
C LYS A 46 11.27 7.46 8.12
N THR A 47 11.99 6.55 8.76
CA THR A 47 13.00 5.73 8.11
C THR A 47 12.71 4.26 8.26
N TYR A 48 13.01 3.48 7.22
CA TYR A 48 12.83 2.04 7.23
C TYR A 48 14.01 1.31 6.60
N ARG A 49 14.16 0.05 6.99
CA ARG A 49 15.02 -0.94 6.34
C ARG A 49 14.24 -2.24 6.14
N TRP A 50 14.70 -3.03 5.21
CA TRP A 50 14.22 -4.41 5.12
C TRP A 50 14.93 -5.25 6.18
N ALA A 51 14.16 -6.10 6.86
CA ALA A 51 14.75 -7.16 7.68
C ALA A 51 15.49 -8.14 6.77
N GLU A 52 16.50 -8.80 7.33
CA GLU A 52 17.15 -9.90 6.63
C GLU A 52 16.12 -11.00 6.37
N SER A 53 16.18 -11.54 5.16
CA SER A 53 15.30 -12.64 4.76
C SER A 53 15.71 -13.90 5.51
N GLY A 54 14.86 -14.37 6.40
CA GLY A 54 15.02 -15.70 6.96
C GLY A 54 14.74 -16.72 5.86
N SER A 55 15.71 -17.55 5.52
CA SER A 55 15.51 -18.69 4.60
C SER A 55 14.53 -19.68 5.22
N THR A 56 13.25 -19.50 4.98
CA THR A 56 12.21 -20.47 5.34
C THR A 56 11.96 -21.37 4.13
N TYR A 57 11.60 -22.63 4.38
CA TYR A 57 11.22 -23.56 3.32
C TYR A 57 10.14 -22.94 2.41
N GLY A 58 10.38 -22.95 1.09
CA GLY A 58 9.50 -22.31 0.11
C GLY A 58 9.84 -20.86 -0.21
N TRP A 59 11.01 -20.37 0.21
CA TRP A 59 11.50 -19.03 -0.09
C TRP A 59 11.70 -18.81 -1.59
N ASP A 60 11.08 -17.74 -2.12
CA ASP A 60 11.26 -17.27 -3.50
C ASP A 60 11.92 -15.88 -3.51
N PRO A 61 13.23 -15.81 -3.85
CA PRO A 61 13.96 -14.55 -3.85
C PRO A 61 13.45 -13.54 -4.89
N LEU A 62 12.89 -14.00 -6.01
CA LEU A 62 12.33 -13.12 -7.04
C LEU A 62 11.01 -12.50 -6.59
N LEU A 63 10.17 -13.30 -5.95
CA LEU A 63 8.93 -12.82 -5.34
C LEU A 63 9.23 -11.73 -4.31
N GLU A 64 10.19 -12.00 -3.41
CA GLU A 64 10.56 -11.01 -2.39
C GLU A 64 11.12 -9.74 -3.00
N ALA A 65 12.02 -9.84 -3.99
CA ALA A 65 12.57 -8.68 -4.68
C ALA A 65 11.47 -7.82 -5.31
N ASN A 66 10.45 -8.45 -5.91
CA ASN A 66 9.30 -7.77 -6.48
C ASN A 66 8.44 -7.09 -5.40
N VAL A 67 8.15 -7.77 -4.29
CA VAL A 67 7.39 -7.18 -3.17
C VAL A 67 8.14 -5.99 -2.59
N ARG A 68 9.46 -6.10 -2.38
CA ARG A 68 10.31 -5.00 -1.89
C ARG A 68 10.28 -3.82 -2.85
N PHE A 69 10.47 -4.05 -4.13
CA PHE A 69 10.45 -3.00 -5.16
C PHE A 69 9.12 -2.23 -5.19
N LEU A 70 7.99 -2.95 -5.20
CA LEU A 70 6.65 -2.35 -5.18
C LEU A 70 6.41 -1.56 -3.89
N SER A 71 6.84 -2.12 -2.75
CA SER A 71 6.68 -1.50 -1.44
C SER A 71 7.54 -0.25 -1.28
N ASP A 72 8.81 -0.27 -1.73
CA ASP A 72 9.73 0.86 -1.65
C ASP A 72 9.11 2.10 -2.32
N ARG A 73 8.56 1.95 -3.52
CA ARG A 73 7.90 3.06 -4.24
C ARG A 73 6.70 3.65 -3.48
N LEU A 74 5.90 2.80 -2.85
CA LEU A 74 4.73 3.24 -2.08
C LEU A 74 5.14 3.90 -0.76
N LEU A 75 6.11 3.35 -0.06
CA LEU A 75 6.64 3.91 1.19
C LEU A 75 7.30 5.28 0.96
N GLU A 76 8.09 5.42 -0.09
CA GLU A 76 8.69 6.68 -0.51
C GLU A 76 7.63 7.74 -0.84
N SER A 77 6.56 7.36 -1.54
CA SER A 77 5.43 8.26 -1.82
C SER A 77 4.73 8.75 -0.55
N LYS A 78 4.78 7.97 0.52
CA LYS A 78 4.26 8.31 1.86
C LYS A 78 5.24 9.13 2.71
N GLY A 79 6.43 9.46 2.19
CA GLY A 79 7.45 10.26 2.87
C GLY A 79 8.42 9.45 3.71
N MET A 80 8.46 8.13 3.54
CA MET A 80 9.43 7.26 4.18
C MET A 80 10.76 7.25 3.42
N THR A 81 11.87 7.13 4.15
CA THR A 81 13.22 7.04 3.56
C THR A 81 13.86 5.71 3.93
N LYS A 82 14.41 5.02 2.94
CA LYS A 82 15.13 3.77 3.14
C LYS A 82 16.58 4.06 3.58
N THR A 83 17.03 3.42 4.67
CA THR A 83 18.39 3.58 5.20
C THR A 83 18.76 2.39 6.10
N ASP A 84 20.04 2.08 6.21
CA ASP A 84 20.52 0.98 7.08
C ASP A 84 20.31 1.29 8.58
N GLN A 85 20.41 2.55 8.98
CA GLN A 85 20.15 3.02 10.35
C GLN A 85 18.71 3.52 10.48
N ALA A 86 17.77 2.64 10.21
CA ALA A 86 16.35 2.97 10.21
C ALA A 86 15.70 2.83 11.58
N ALA A 87 14.64 3.62 11.81
CA ALA A 87 13.78 3.47 12.99
C ALA A 87 12.87 2.23 12.91
N LEU A 88 12.49 1.85 11.69
CA LEU A 88 11.61 0.71 11.42
C LEU A 88 12.31 -0.39 10.63
N SER A 89 11.97 -1.64 10.92
CA SER A 89 12.36 -2.81 10.18
C SER A 89 11.13 -3.49 9.58
N ILE A 90 11.14 -3.75 8.28
CA ILE A 90 10.00 -4.35 7.56
C ILE A 90 10.38 -5.77 7.14
N SER A 91 9.53 -6.73 7.46
CA SER A 91 9.66 -8.11 7.01
C SER A 91 8.47 -8.54 6.16
N ILE A 92 8.75 -9.42 5.18
CA ILE A 92 7.77 -10.01 4.29
C ILE A 92 7.49 -11.42 4.79
N ARG A 93 6.20 -11.81 4.82
CA ARG A 93 5.78 -13.20 5.00
C ARG A 93 4.71 -13.52 3.98
N TYR A 94 4.73 -14.72 3.45
CA TYR A 94 3.72 -15.21 2.51
C TYR A 94 3.51 -16.70 2.67
N GLU A 95 2.35 -17.17 2.25
CA GLU A 95 1.99 -18.58 2.16
C GLU A 95 1.66 -18.92 0.71
N SER A 96 2.32 -19.94 0.16
CA SER A 96 2.01 -20.48 -1.15
C SER A 96 0.70 -21.29 -1.10
N SER A 97 -0.07 -21.26 -2.16
CA SER A 97 -1.25 -22.11 -2.34
C SER A 97 -0.90 -23.57 -2.68
N GLY A 98 0.37 -23.83 -3.01
CA GLY A 98 0.82 -25.09 -3.56
C GLY A 98 0.82 -25.13 -5.10
N TYR A 99 0.26 -24.12 -5.75
CA TYR A 99 0.37 -23.91 -7.19
C TYR A 99 1.48 -22.93 -7.51
N SER A 100 2.12 -23.10 -8.68
CA SER A 100 3.18 -22.20 -9.13
C SER A 100 2.64 -20.77 -9.27
N TYR A 101 3.41 -19.83 -8.77
CA TYR A 101 3.08 -18.39 -8.84
C TYR A 101 1.75 -17.98 -8.20
N GLU A 102 1.30 -18.71 -7.17
CA GLU A 102 0.08 -18.38 -6.45
C GLU A 102 0.30 -18.40 -4.94
N LEU A 103 -0.14 -17.33 -4.28
CA LEU A 103 -0.09 -17.18 -2.83
C LEU A 103 -1.50 -17.19 -2.25
N ARG A 104 -1.64 -17.76 -1.05
CA ARG A 104 -2.85 -17.65 -0.21
C ARG A 104 -2.85 -16.40 0.64
N SER A 105 -1.66 -15.95 1.02
CA SER A 105 -1.51 -14.76 1.83
C SER A 105 -0.18 -14.07 1.56
N LEU A 106 -0.19 -12.74 1.72
CA LEU A 106 1.00 -11.88 1.74
C LEU A 106 0.85 -10.91 2.90
N SER A 107 1.87 -10.80 3.75
CA SER A 107 1.89 -9.81 4.82
C SER A 107 3.20 -9.02 4.86
N LEU A 108 3.07 -7.75 5.21
CA LEU A 108 4.16 -6.87 5.60
C LEU A 108 4.05 -6.62 7.09
N ASN A 109 5.10 -6.96 7.83
CA ASN A 109 5.17 -6.73 9.26
C ASN A 109 6.22 -5.65 9.53
N VAL A 110 5.85 -4.62 10.26
CA VAL A 110 6.71 -3.50 10.61
C VAL A 110 6.98 -3.53 12.09
N SER A 111 8.25 -3.56 12.44
CA SER A 111 8.72 -3.57 13.83
C SER A 111 9.66 -2.38 14.07
N ARG A 112 9.79 -1.98 15.30
CA ARG A 112 10.87 -1.09 15.73
C ARG A 112 12.21 -1.76 15.47
N ALA A 113 13.15 -1.03 14.90
CA ALA A 113 14.46 -1.60 14.56
C ALA A 113 15.35 -1.85 15.80
N ASP A 114 15.11 -1.15 16.89
CA ASP A 114 15.86 -1.23 18.16
C ASP A 114 15.40 -2.38 19.06
N THR A 115 14.09 -2.63 19.12
CA THR A 115 13.48 -3.58 20.07
C THR A 115 12.84 -4.81 19.40
N ASN A 116 12.73 -4.82 18.06
CA ASN A 116 11.97 -5.80 17.27
C ASN A 116 10.48 -5.90 17.67
N GLN A 117 9.97 -4.95 18.44
CA GLN A 117 8.55 -4.91 18.77
C GLN A 117 7.73 -4.57 17.52
N MET A 118 6.76 -5.43 17.20
CA MET A 118 5.86 -5.19 16.07
C MET A 118 4.95 -4.00 16.38
N VAL A 119 4.92 -3.03 15.47
CA VAL A 119 4.12 -1.81 15.60
C VAL A 119 3.02 -1.69 14.53
N TRP A 120 3.17 -2.43 13.42
CA TRP A 120 2.15 -2.47 12.37
C TRP A 120 2.25 -3.77 11.58
N ARG A 121 1.11 -4.22 11.10
CA ARG A 121 0.99 -5.37 10.22
C ARG A 121 -0.12 -5.15 9.20
N GLY A 122 0.18 -5.36 7.94
CA GLY A 122 -0.81 -5.45 6.87
C GLY A 122 -0.81 -6.84 6.26
N LEU A 123 -1.97 -7.37 5.94
CA LEU A 123 -2.18 -8.73 5.46
C LEU A 123 -3.19 -8.71 4.31
N ALA A 124 -2.80 -9.25 3.17
CA ALA A 124 -3.71 -9.62 2.08
C ALA A 124 -3.89 -11.13 2.08
N THR A 125 -5.14 -11.58 1.96
CA THR A 125 -5.52 -13.01 1.89
C THR A 125 -6.41 -13.27 0.70
N GLY A 126 -6.34 -14.46 0.13
CA GLY A 126 -7.09 -14.88 -1.05
C GLY A 126 -6.15 -15.43 -2.12
N THR A 127 -6.64 -15.57 -3.34
CA THR A 127 -5.80 -15.98 -4.46
C THR A 127 -5.02 -14.77 -4.98
N ILE A 128 -3.71 -14.75 -4.76
CA ILE A 128 -2.80 -13.69 -5.21
C ILE A 128 -1.80 -14.31 -6.18
N ARG A 129 -1.97 -14.04 -7.46
CA ARG A 129 -1.00 -14.50 -8.46
C ARG A 129 0.22 -13.61 -8.45
N SER A 130 1.39 -14.24 -8.38
CA SER A 130 2.68 -13.55 -8.30
C SER A 130 3.42 -13.48 -9.64
N ASP A 131 2.82 -14.03 -10.72
CA ASP A 131 3.35 -13.86 -12.07
C ASP A 131 3.23 -12.41 -12.55
N ALA A 132 4.15 -12.00 -13.41
CA ALA A 132 4.25 -10.61 -13.86
C ALA A 132 3.04 -10.13 -14.68
N ALA A 133 2.22 -11.03 -15.21
CA ALA A 133 1.09 -10.71 -16.07
C ALA A 133 -0.19 -10.40 -15.29
N SER A 134 -0.33 -10.89 -14.05
CA SER A 134 -1.60 -10.83 -13.31
C SER A 134 -1.90 -9.46 -12.70
N GLY A 135 -0.89 -8.73 -12.28
CA GLY A 135 -1.06 -7.51 -11.50
C GLY A 135 -1.54 -7.72 -10.05
N ASP A 136 -1.91 -8.95 -9.66
CA ASP A 136 -2.47 -9.26 -8.34
C ASP A 136 -1.48 -8.95 -7.21
N LEU A 137 -0.19 -9.23 -7.41
CA LEU A 137 0.85 -8.92 -6.44
C LEU A 137 0.95 -7.41 -6.18
N SER A 138 0.93 -6.61 -7.24
CA SER A 138 0.94 -5.15 -7.14
C SER A 138 -0.28 -4.63 -6.39
N ASN A 139 -1.47 -5.15 -6.71
CA ASN A 139 -2.71 -4.78 -6.05
C ASN A 139 -2.71 -5.17 -4.56
N ALA A 140 -2.17 -6.36 -4.23
CA ALA A 140 -2.04 -6.81 -2.85
C ALA A 140 -1.13 -5.90 -2.04
N VAL A 141 0.07 -5.57 -2.55
CA VAL A 141 1.02 -4.66 -1.90
C VAL A 141 0.42 -3.27 -1.73
N GLN A 142 -0.24 -2.75 -2.77
CA GLN A 142 -0.91 -1.45 -2.72
C GLN A 142 -2.04 -1.45 -1.66
N GLY A 143 -2.87 -2.47 -1.63
CA GLY A 143 -3.93 -2.61 -0.65
C GLY A 143 -3.40 -2.69 0.78
N ILE A 144 -2.34 -3.46 1.02
CA ILE A 144 -1.67 -3.55 2.32
C ILE A 144 -1.19 -2.16 2.74
N LEU A 145 -0.40 -1.49 1.92
CA LEU A 145 0.23 -0.23 2.27
C LEU A 145 -0.71 0.99 2.18
N ALA A 146 -1.90 0.87 1.61
CA ALA A 146 -2.89 1.94 1.62
C ALA A 146 -3.19 2.42 3.04
N ASN A 147 -3.22 1.49 4.00
CA ASN A 147 -3.51 1.75 5.42
C ASN A 147 -2.25 1.98 6.27
N PHE A 148 -1.06 1.94 5.69
CA PHE A 148 0.15 2.28 6.43
C PHE A 148 0.22 3.80 6.67
N PRO A 149 0.51 4.25 7.89
CA PRO A 149 0.54 5.68 8.23
C PRO A 149 1.54 6.45 7.36
N SER A 150 1.14 7.66 6.95
CA SER A 150 2.04 8.57 6.22
C SER A 150 3.00 9.25 7.20
N ALA A 151 4.25 9.42 6.77
CA ALA A 151 5.28 10.17 7.50
C ALA A 151 5.28 11.68 7.17
N LYS A 152 4.30 12.12 6.36
CA LYS A 152 4.13 13.53 5.96
C LYS A 152 3.38 14.31 7.02
#